data_a32da46864a364f7be4e48bd4762a883
#
_entry.id   a32da46864a364f7be4e48bd4762a883
#
_cell.length_a   1.000
_cell.length_b   1.000
_cell.length_c   1.000
_cell.angle_alpha   90.00
_cell.angle_beta   90.00
_cell.angle_gamma   90.00
#
_symmetry.space_group_name_H-M   'P 1'
#
loop_
_entity.id
_entity.type
_entity.pdbx_description
1 polymer ?
#
loop_
_entity_poly.entity_id
_entity_poly.type
_entity_poly.pdbx_seq_one_letter_code
_entity_poly.pdbx_strand_id
1 'polypeptide(L)'
;MGSTRLNGMAAGSVEARDQEEALSDAAVAQAAKGRKAERDRARIGWLAGQLSRLQKQVPFGRRLTRGTAHGIMSAIAALIAYLPAQPLGLTEGFWGAITALAVAQTEFGVARSVARDQFVGAAIGGLIGLCVFLVIGQDLPSYAAAVLLSILACWLVNVASAARLSAITATIILLVPHVGTPQRMLASRVFEVGWGICAAIGTVWVVTRINQRLGIKV
;
A
#
# COMPACT_ATOMS: atom_id res chain seq x y z
N MET A 1 41.32 -56.45 -24.34
CA MET A 1 41.16 -55.24 -23.46
C MET A 1 40.74 -53.97 -24.23
N GLY A 2 40.02 -54.07 -25.33
CA GLY A 2 39.65 -52.92 -26.19
C GLY A 2 38.15 -52.51 -26.21
N SER A 3 37.25 -53.40 -25.77
CA SER A 3 35.82 -53.22 -25.95
C SER A 3 35.14 -52.31 -24.88
N THR A 4 35.68 -52.21 -23.69
CA THR A 4 35.06 -51.46 -22.56
C THR A 4 35.28 -49.97 -22.66
N ARG A 5 36.29 -49.47 -23.34
CA ARG A 5 36.55 -48.02 -23.48
C ARG A 5 35.69 -47.35 -24.55
N LEU A 6 35.27 -48.04 -25.57
CA LEU A 6 34.40 -47.48 -26.62
C LEU A 6 32.95 -47.28 -26.16
N ASN A 7 32.44 -48.14 -25.28
CA ASN A 7 31.09 -47.98 -24.72
C ASN A 7 30.97 -46.81 -23.74
N GLY A 8 32.04 -46.48 -22.99
CA GLY A 8 32.03 -45.35 -22.10
C GLY A 8 32.04 -43.97 -22.79
N MET A 9 32.71 -43.90 -23.96
CA MET A 9 32.74 -42.66 -24.76
C MET A 9 31.41 -42.40 -25.50
N ALA A 10 30.72 -43.46 -25.92
CA ALA A 10 29.40 -43.32 -26.54
C ALA A 10 28.32 -42.94 -25.55
N ALA A 11 28.34 -43.46 -24.32
CA ALA A 11 27.39 -43.09 -23.26
C ALA A 11 27.55 -41.61 -22.83
N GLY A 12 28.77 -41.13 -22.66
CA GLY A 12 29.03 -39.74 -22.32
C GLY A 12 28.62 -38.73 -23.41
N SER A 13 28.68 -39.12 -24.67
CA SER A 13 28.23 -38.27 -25.78
C SER A 13 26.70 -38.19 -25.91
N VAL A 14 25.97 -39.23 -25.50
CA VAL A 14 24.49 -39.23 -25.45
C VAL A 14 24.03 -38.36 -24.27
N GLU A 15 24.57 -38.52 -23.08
CA GLU A 15 24.23 -37.68 -21.92
C GLU A 15 24.52 -36.19 -22.14
N ALA A 16 25.62 -35.86 -22.84
CA ALA A 16 25.95 -34.47 -23.17
C ALA A 16 24.94 -33.88 -24.18
N ARG A 17 24.45 -34.65 -25.14
CA ARG A 17 23.40 -34.21 -26.07
C ARG A 17 22.06 -34.02 -25.38
N ASP A 18 21.68 -34.93 -24.52
CA ASP A 18 20.41 -34.84 -23.76
C ASP A 18 20.43 -33.62 -22.83
N GLN A 19 21.58 -33.26 -22.24
CA GLN A 19 21.73 -32.04 -21.45
C GLN A 19 21.67 -30.77 -22.31
N GLU A 20 22.27 -30.75 -23.48
CA GLU A 20 22.19 -29.62 -24.42
C GLU A 20 20.76 -29.39 -24.92
N GLU A 21 20.02 -30.44 -25.25
CA GLU A 21 18.59 -30.35 -25.63
C GLU A 21 17.74 -29.81 -24.45
N ALA A 22 17.93 -30.33 -23.25
CA ALA A 22 17.19 -29.86 -22.08
C ALA A 22 17.46 -28.40 -21.78
N LEU A 23 18.70 -27.91 -21.92
CA LEU A 23 19.07 -26.51 -21.76
C LEU A 23 18.45 -25.61 -22.85
N SER A 24 18.44 -26.12 -24.09
CA SER A 24 17.81 -25.45 -25.24
C SER A 24 16.29 -25.27 -25.01
N ASP A 25 15.61 -26.32 -24.59
CA ASP A 25 14.18 -26.31 -24.34
C ASP A 25 13.81 -25.41 -23.16
N ALA A 26 14.63 -25.39 -22.10
CA ALA A 26 14.47 -24.49 -20.98
C ALA A 26 14.63 -23.00 -21.40
N ALA A 27 15.62 -22.72 -22.26
CA ALA A 27 15.85 -21.36 -22.78
C ALA A 27 14.68 -20.90 -23.67
N VAL A 28 14.16 -21.79 -24.53
CA VAL A 28 12.97 -21.50 -25.37
C VAL A 28 11.73 -21.27 -24.53
N ALA A 29 11.50 -22.08 -23.48
CA ALA A 29 10.39 -21.92 -22.57
C ALA A 29 10.48 -20.58 -21.77
N GLN A 30 11.69 -20.20 -21.37
CA GLN A 30 11.93 -18.93 -20.65
C GLN A 30 11.72 -17.72 -21.58
N ALA A 31 12.18 -17.79 -22.83
CA ALA A 31 11.94 -16.76 -23.83
C ALA A 31 10.44 -16.63 -24.20
N ALA A 32 9.71 -17.74 -24.23
CA ALA A 32 8.26 -17.73 -24.44
C ALA A 32 7.50 -17.07 -23.27
N LYS A 33 7.90 -17.35 -22.02
CA LYS A 33 7.36 -16.67 -20.81
C LYS A 33 7.67 -15.18 -20.82
N GLY A 34 8.87 -14.77 -21.20
CA GLY A 34 9.26 -13.37 -21.33
C GLY A 34 8.39 -12.62 -22.35
N ARG A 35 8.23 -13.20 -23.56
CA ARG A 35 7.38 -12.64 -24.62
C ARG A 35 5.90 -12.54 -24.21
N LYS A 36 5.39 -13.51 -23.46
CA LYS A 36 4.02 -13.46 -22.94
C LYS A 36 3.88 -12.32 -21.93
N ALA A 37 4.81 -12.18 -20.98
CA ALA A 37 4.81 -11.11 -20.00
C ALA A 37 4.90 -9.71 -20.63
N GLU A 38 5.70 -9.54 -21.70
CA GLU A 38 5.76 -8.28 -22.46
C GLU A 38 4.44 -7.96 -23.16
N ARG A 39 3.81 -8.94 -23.80
CA ARG A 39 2.49 -8.77 -24.43
C ARG A 39 1.42 -8.39 -23.42
N ASP A 40 1.43 -9.02 -22.24
CA ASP A 40 0.47 -8.73 -21.17
C ASP A 40 0.69 -7.31 -20.61
N ARG A 41 1.94 -6.88 -20.43
CA ARG A 41 2.28 -5.50 -20.04
C ARG A 41 1.86 -4.47 -21.07
N ALA A 42 2.11 -4.73 -22.34
CA ALA A 42 1.68 -3.85 -23.43
C ALA A 42 0.14 -3.74 -23.49
N ARG A 43 -0.57 -4.87 -23.30
CA ARG A 43 -2.03 -4.90 -23.26
C ARG A 43 -2.60 -4.14 -22.07
N ILE A 44 -2.00 -4.30 -20.88
CA ILE A 44 -2.36 -3.53 -19.68
C ILE A 44 -2.11 -2.04 -19.89
N GLY A 45 -0.98 -1.64 -20.46
CA GLY A 45 -0.66 -0.26 -20.78
C GLY A 45 -1.64 0.37 -21.79
N TRP A 46 -2.01 -0.39 -22.83
CA TRP A 46 -3.02 0.05 -23.79
C TRP A 46 -4.40 0.22 -23.15
N LEU A 47 -4.84 -0.76 -22.32
CA LEU A 47 -6.11 -0.67 -21.59
C LEU A 47 -6.11 0.51 -20.61
N ALA A 48 -5.03 0.74 -19.89
CA ALA A 48 -4.88 1.89 -19.00
C ALA A 48 -4.98 3.23 -19.79
N GLY A 49 -4.37 3.29 -20.97
CA GLY A 49 -4.49 4.44 -21.87
C GLY A 49 -5.91 4.66 -22.39
N GLN A 50 -6.64 3.61 -22.72
CA GLN A 50 -8.06 3.68 -23.10
C GLN A 50 -8.94 4.16 -21.94
N LEU A 51 -8.75 3.60 -20.75
CA LEU A 51 -9.48 4.01 -19.54
C LEU A 51 -9.23 5.50 -19.22
N SER A 52 -7.99 5.98 -19.33
CA SER A 52 -7.66 7.38 -19.09
C SER A 52 -8.32 8.32 -20.10
N ARG A 53 -8.45 7.90 -21.36
CA ARG A 53 -9.16 8.66 -22.42
C ARG A 53 -10.67 8.70 -22.14
N LEU A 54 -11.27 7.58 -21.73
CA LEU A 54 -12.70 7.51 -21.38
C LEU A 54 -13.00 8.38 -20.14
N GLN A 55 -12.10 8.40 -19.18
CA GLN A 55 -12.22 9.23 -17.97
C GLN A 55 -12.16 10.74 -18.27
N LYS A 56 -11.38 11.15 -19.30
CA LYS A 56 -11.35 12.53 -19.78
C LYS A 56 -12.63 12.98 -20.50
N GLN A 57 -13.45 12.05 -20.99
CA GLN A 57 -14.70 12.34 -21.71
C GLN A 57 -15.92 12.47 -20.80
N VAL A 58 -15.76 12.34 -19.46
CA VAL A 58 -16.89 12.53 -18.54
C VAL A 58 -17.33 13.99 -18.58
N PRO A 59 -18.62 14.30 -18.85
CA PRO A 59 -19.15 15.66 -18.90
C PRO A 59 -18.85 16.44 -17.60
N PHE A 60 -18.53 17.72 -17.73
CA PHE A 60 -18.16 18.58 -16.61
C PHE A 60 -19.18 18.50 -15.45
N GLY A 61 -20.48 18.53 -15.74
CA GLY A 61 -21.53 18.41 -14.73
C GLY A 61 -21.45 17.12 -13.92
N ARG A 62 -21.18 15.97 -14.55
CA ARG A 62 -21.00 14.69 -13.83
C ARG A 62 -19.75 14.66 -12.97
N ARG A 63 -18.65 15.30 -13.43
CA ARG A 63 -17.43 15.44 -12.61
C ARG A 63 -17.69 16.29 -11.39
N LEU A 64 -18.39 17.40 -11.56
CA LEU A 64 -18.74 18.30 -10.45
C LEU A 64 -19.62 17.59 -9.43
N THR A 65 -20.69 16.93 -9.86
CA THR A 65 -21.63 16.21 -8.96
C THR A 65 -20.88 15.10 -8.18
N ARG A 66 -20.05 14.29 -8.86
CA ARG A 66 -19.29 13.24 -8.19
C ARG A 66 -18.24 13.81 -7.25
N GLY A 67 -17.54 14.87 -7.66
CA GLY A 67 -16.56 15.57 -6.83
C GLY A 67 -17.18 16.18 -5.58
N THR A 68 -18.33 16.82 -5.71
CA THR A 68 -19.07 17.41 -4.59
C THR A 68 -19.57 16.33 -3.62
N ALA A 69 -20.15 15.25 -4.13
CA ALA A 69 -20.61 14.14 -3.29
C ALA A 69 -19.44 13.50 -2.51
N HIS A 70 -18.31 13.26 -3.18
CA HIS A 70 -17.10 12.76 -2.54
C HIS A 70 -16.53 13.75 -1.51
N GLY A 71 -16.49 15.04 -1.85
CA GLY A 71 -16.04 16.10 -0.95
C GLY A 71 -16.87 16.20 0.32
N ILE A 72 -18.21 16.17 0.19
CA ILE A 72 -19.11 16.18 1.35
C ILE A 72 -18.92 14.94 2.22
N MET A 73 -18.84 13.76 1.62
CA MET A 73 -18.59 12.50 2.35
C MET A 73 -17.26 12.56 3.10
N SER A 74 -16.19 13.02 2.45
CA SER A 74 -14.86 13.15 3.05
C SER A 74 -14.84 14.18 4.18
N ALA A 75 -15.52 15.32 4.00
CA ALA A 75 -15.64 16.34 5.04
C ALA A 75 -16.39 15.81 6.27
N ILE A 76 -17.48 15.07 6.07
CA ILE A 76 -18.23 14.44 7.17
C ILE A 76 -17.33 13.43 7.91
N ALA A 77 -16.60 12.57 7.20
CA ALA A 77 -15.68 11.61 7.79
C ALA A 77 -14.59 12.30 8.62
N ALA A 78 -14.01 13.37 8.09
CA ALA A 78 -13.00 14.16 8.78
C ALA A 78 -13.54 14.85 10.04
N LEU A 79 -14.75 15.42 9.99
CA LEU A 79 -15.40 16.04 11.14
C LEU A 79 -15.72 15.01 12.23
N ILE A 80 -16.24 13.83 11.87
CA ILE A 80 -16.49 12.73 12.82
C ILE A 80 -15.19 12.27 13.49
N ALA A 81 -14.09 12.26 12.74
CA ALA A 81 -12.79 11.90 13.28
C ALA A 81 -12.19 12.99 14.19
N TYR A 82 -12.41 14.26 13.89
CA TYR A 82 -11.80 15.39 14.58
C TYR A 82 -12.56 15.85 15.82
N LEU A 83 -13.89 15.98 15.73
CA LEU A 83 -14.70 16.62 16.78
C LEU A 83 -14.59 15.95 18.16
N PRO A 84 -14.53 14.61 18.30
CA PRO A 84 -14.39 13.98 19.61
C PRO A 84 -13.06 14.27 20.31
N ALA A 85 -12.00 14.62 19.55
CA ALA A 85 -10.71 14.98 20.14
C ALA A 85 -10.72 16.32 20.88
N GLN A 86 -11.61 17.25 20.49
CA GLN A 86 -11.69 18.60 21.07
C GLN A 86 -12.04 18.59 22.56
N PRO A 87 -13.16 17.97 23.01
CA PRO A 87 -13.51 17.95 24.43
C PRO A 87 -12.56 17.10 25.27
N LEU A 88 -11.79 16.19 24.67
CA LEU A 88 -10.79 15.36 25.33
C LEU A 88 -9.44 16.08 25.49
N GLY A 89 -9.32 17.32 24.99
CA GLY A 89 -8.07 18.09 25.04
C GLY A 89 -6.92 17.46 24.25
N LEU A 90 -7.22 16.61 23.25
CA LEU A 90 -6.22 15.95 22.41
C LEU A 90 -5.74 16.94 21.34
N THR A 91 -4.59 17.56 21.58
CA THR A 91 -3.99 18.55 20.66
C THR A 91 -3.65 17.97 19.29
N GLU A 92 -3.43 16.66 19.22
CA GLU A 92 -3.03 15.93 18.00
C GLU A 92 -4.21 15.29 17.25
N GLY A 93 -5.47 15.52 17.68
CA GLY A 93 -6.66 14.91 17.09
C GLY A 93 -6.86 15.16 15.58
N PHE A 94 -6.17 16.17 15.02
CA PHE A 94 -6.18 16.44 13.57
C PHE A 94 -5.60 15.29 12.74
N TRP A 95 -4.77 14.43 13.31
CA TRP A 95 -4.24 13.28 12.60
C TRP A 95 -5.30 12.21 12.30
N GLY A 96 -6.27 12.06 13.20
CA GLY A 96 -7.44 11.22 12.92
C GLY A 96 -8.23 11.73 11.71
N ALA A 97 -8.40 13.04 11.59
CA ALA A 97 -9.03 13.67 10.42
C ALA A 97 -8.24 13.45 9.14
N ILE A 98 -6.90 13.59 9.17
CA ILE A 98 -6.03 13.30 8.02
C ILE A 98 -6.17 11.84 7.58
N THR A 99 -6.19 10.90 8.54
CA THR A 99 -6.42 9.48 8.26
C THR A 99 -7.79 9.24 7.66
N ALA A 100 -8.83 9.87 8.20
CA ALA A 100 -10.18 9.75 7.66
C ALA A 100 -10.28 10.23 6.21
N LEU A 101 -9.65 11.37 5.89
CA LEU A 101 -9.57 11.89 4.51
C LEU A 101 -8.83 10.93 3.57
N ALA A 102 -7.72 10.34 4.03
CA ALA A 102 -6.95 9.39 3.24
C ALA A 102 -7.73 8.10 2.93
N VAL A 103 -8.55 7.64 3.88
CA VAL A 103 -9.33 6.39 3.78
C VAL A 103 -10.69 6.60 3.09
N ALA A 104 -11.27 7.79 3.14
CA ALA A 104 -12.57 8.09 2.54
C ALA A 104 -12.50 8.00 1.01
N GLN A 105 -12.89 6.86 0.46
CA GLN A 105 -12.93 6.58 -0.97
C GLN A 105 -14.38 6.40 -1.44
N THR A 106 -14.65 6.62 -2.72
CA THR A 106 -15.99 6.47 -3.31
C THR A 106 -16.49 5.03 -3.31
N GLU A 107 -15.58 4.06 -3.36
CA GLU A 107 -15.89 2.63 -3.34
C GLU A 107 -15.49 2.01 -2.01
N PHE A 108 -16.44 1.28 -1.40
CA PHE A 108 -16.22 0.64 -0.09
C PHE A 108 -15.05 -0.36 -0.10
N GLY A 109 -14.89 -1.12 -1.20
CA GLY A 109 -13.78 -2.07 -1.34
C GLY A 109 -12.41 -1.37 -1.34
N VAL A 110 -12.30 -0.24 -2.04
CA VAL A 110 -11.08 0.58 -2.08
C VAL A 110 -10.82 1.21 -0.72
N ALA A 111 -11.84 1.78 -0.07
CA ALA A 111 -11.72 2.34 1.28
C ALA A 111 -11.20 1.32 2.28
N ARG A 112 -11.70 0.07 2.24
CA ARG A 112 -11.24 -1.02 3.10
C ARG A 112 -9.77 -1.40 2.86
N SER A 113 -9.34 -1.44 1.60
CA SER A 113 -7.94 -1.72 1.26
C SER A 113 -7.01 -0.62 1.78
N VAL A 114 -7.36 0.65 1.54
CA VAL A 114 -6.60 1.80 2.02
C VAL A 114 -6.57 1.84 3.55
N ALA A 115 -7.68 1.54 4.22
CA ALA A 115 -7.76 1.45 5.69
C ALA A 115 -6.78 0.43 6.27
N ARG A 116 -6.73 -0.77 5.66
CA ARG A 116 -5.78 -1.81 6.05
C ARG A 116 -4.34 -1.33 5.89
N ASP A 117 -4.01 -0.72 4.75
CA ASP A 117 -2.65 -0.23 4.48
C ASP A 117 -2.26 0.91 5.43
N GLN A 118 -3.20 1.79 5.78
CA GLN A 118 -3.01 2.84 6.78
C GLN A 118 -2.68 2.25 8.15
N PHE A 119 -3.49 1.27 8.62
CA PHE A 119 -3.29 0.68 9.94
C PHE A 119 -1.98 -0.11 10.03
N VAL A 120 -1.71 -0.97 9.03
CA VAL A 120 -0.48 -1.76 8.98
C VAL A 120 0.75 -0.86 8.85
N GLY A 121 0.68 0.17 8.00
CA GLY A 121 1.76 1.14 7.86
C GLY A 121 2.03 1.91 9.15
N ALA A 122 1.00 2.38 9.84
CA ALA A 122 1.14 3.07 11.13
C ALA A 122 1.75 2.16 12.20
N ALA A 123 1.35 0.88 12.27
CA ALA A 123 1.88 -0.07 13.23
C ALA A 123 3.38 -0.36 12.98
N ILE A 124 3.74 -0.73 11.73
CA ILE A 124 5.13 -1.07 11.38
C ILE A 124 6.04 0.17 11.51
N GLY A 125 5.63 1.28 10.92
CA GLY A 125 6.43 2.51 10.96
C GLY A 125 6.55 3.09 12.37
N GLY A 126 5.48 2.98 13.15
CA GLY A 126 5.47 3.39 14.55
C GLY A 126 6.41 2.58 15.42
N LEU A 127 6.39 1.26 15.30
CA LEU A 127 7.30 0.37 16.04
C LEU A 127 8.76 0.60 15.66
N ILE A 128 9.06 0.70 14.36
CA ILE A 128 10.43 0.92 13.89
C ILE A 128 10.91 2.32 14.30
N GLY A 129 10.09 3.34 14.12
CA GLY A 129 10.42 4.70 14.55
C GLY A 129 10.71 4.77 16.06
N LEU A 130 9.89 4.11 16.88
CA LEU A 130 10.11 4.02 18.32
C LEU A 130 11.40 3.26 18.66
N CYS A 131 11.65 2.11 18.03
CA CYS A 131 12.87 1.34 18.27
C CYS A 131 14.13 2.15 17.93
N VAL A 132 14.15 2.80 16.77
CA VAL A 132 15.28 3.65 16.35
C VAL A 132 15.46 4.82 17.30
N PHE A 133 14.37 5.47 17.72
CA PHE A 133 14.42 6.56 18.70
C PHE A 133 15.07 6.11 20.01
N LEU A 134 14.67 4.95 20.54
CA LEU A 134 15.16 4.45 21.85
C LEU A 134 16.61 3.96 21.79
N VAL A 135 17.06 3.43 20.64
CA VAL A 135 18.39 2.81 20.51
C VAL A 135 19.44 3.79 20.01
N ILE A 136 19.09 4.66 19.08
CA ILE A 136 20.05 5.52 18.36
C ILE A 136 19.81 7.00 18.70
N GLY A 137 18.54 7.43 18.82
CA GLY A 137 18.18 8.81 19.10
C GLY A 137 17.47 9.52 17.94
N GLN A 138 17.47 10.86 17.96
CA GLN A 138 16.72 11.74 17.04
C GLN A 138 17.65 12.54 16.11
N ASP A 139 18.66 11.94 15.57
CA ASP A 139 19.53 12.57 14.58
C ASP A 139 19.15 12.25 13.15
N LEU A 140 19.71 12.95 12.18
CA LEU A 140 19.40 12.78 10.77
C LEU A 140 19.74 11.37 10.23
N PRO A 141 20.89 10.74 10.59
CA PRO A 141 21.16 9.35 10.23
C PRO A 141 20.14 8.36 10.79
N SER A 142 19.73 8.52 12.04
CA SER A 142 18.69 7.68 12.69
C SER A 142 17.36 7.76 11.95
N TYR A 143 16.98 8.97 11.56
CA TYR A 143 15.80 9.18 10.75
C TYR A 143 15.88 8.45 9.39
N ALA A 144 16.99 8.61 8.68
CA ALA A 144 17.18 7.94 7.39
C ALA A 144 17.15 6.41 7.53
N ALA A 145 17.78 5.88 8.59
CA ALA A 145 17.73 4.46 8.92
C ALA A 145 16.30 3.98 9.22
N ALA A 146 15.52 4.73 10.02
CA ALA A 146 14.14 4.39 10.34
C ALA A 146 13.24 4.34 9.10
N VAL A 147 13.36 5.30 8.20
CA VAL A 147 12.62 5.32 6.92
C VAL A 147 12.98 4.09 6.08
N LEU A 148 14.27 3.81 5.91
CA LEU A 148 14.73 2.64 5.15
C LEU A 148 14.21 1.33 5.74
N LEU A 149 14.38 1.13 7.06
CA LEU A 149 13.95 -0.06 7.78
C LEU A 149 12.43 -0.24 7.71
N SER A 150 11.66 0.84 7.82
CA SER A 150 10.20 0.83 7.73
C SER A 150 9.72 0.34 6.36
N ILE A 151 10.34 0.81 5.29
CA ILE A 151 10.03 0.39 3.92
C ILE A 151 10.42 -1.08 3.73
N LEU A 152 11.64 -1.46 4.12
CA LEU A 152 12.13 -2.84 4.00
C LEU A 152 11.26 -3.82 4.78
N ALA A 153 10.85 -3.49 6.00
CA ALA A 153 9.97 -4.32 6.80
C ALA A 153 8.64 -4.60 6.10
N CYS A 154 8.02 -3.57 5.50
CA CYS A 154 6.79 -3.75 4.73
C CYS A 154 6.97 -4.68 3.51
N TRP A 155 8.11 -4.62 2.84
CA TRP A 155 8.43 -5.52 1.74
C TRP A 155 8.66 -6.95 2.20
N LEU A 156 9.37 -7.15 3.32
CA LEU A 156 9.64 -8.47 3.89
C LEU A 156 8.36 -9.20 4.34
N VAL A 157 7.38 -8.47 4.90
CA VAL A 157 6.09 -9.05 5.30
C VAL A 157 5.05 -9.03 4.16
N ASN A 158 5.47 -8.74 2.93
CA ASN A 158 4.62 -8.74 1.72
C ASN A 158 3.42 -7.79 1.79
N VAL A 159 3.60 -6.61 2.41
CA VAL A 159 2.61 -5.52 2.47
C VAL A 159 3.19 -4.22 1.89
N ALA A 160 3.82 -4.33 0.73
CA ALA A 160 4.49 -3.21 0.05
C ALA A 160 3.57 -1.98 -0.19
N SER A 161 2.25 -2.18 -0.29
CA SER A 161 1.27 -1.09 -0.39
C SER A 161 1.28 -0.15 0.83
N ALA A 162 1.59 -0.67 2.03
CA ALA A 162 1.68 0.08 3.27
C ALA A 162 3.05 0.77 3.49
N ALA A 163 4.06 0.48 2.66
CA ALA A 163 5.44 0.95 2.88
C ALA A 163 5.57 2.48 2.97
N ARG A 164 4.85 3.21 2.10
CA ARG A 164 4.84 4.67 2.13
C ARG A 164 4.27 5.20 3.45
N LEU A 165 3.20 4.60 3.94
CA LEU A 165 2.54 5.01 5.18
C LEU A 165 3.38 4.67 6.40
N SER A 166 4.09 3.56 6.36
CA SER A 166 5.07 3.16 7.38
C SER A 166 6.20 4.18 7.50
N ALA A 167 6.79 4.60 6.38
CA ALA A 167 7.82 5.64 6.36
C ALA A 167 7.30 6.98 6.89
N ILE A 168 6.07 7.40 6.53
CA ILE A 168 5.43 8.61 7.04
C ILE A 168 5.27 8.54 8.56
N THR A 169 4.80 7.42 9.11
CA THR A 169 4.63 7.26 10.55
C THR A 169 5.96 7.28 11.30
N ALA A 170 7.00 6.62 10.78
CA ALA A 170 8.35 6.71 11.35
C ALA A 170 8.88 8.14 11.34
N THR A 171 8.62 8.91 10.26
CA THR A 171 8.96 10.32 10.15
C THR A 171 8.27 11.15 11.25
N ILE A 172 7.00 10.90 11.48
CA ILE A 172 6.22 11.63 12.49
C ILE A 172 6.79 11.38 13.89
N ILE A 173 7.11 10.13 14.23
CA ILE A 173 7.65 9.77 15.55
C ILE A 173 9.03 10.40 15.79
N LEU A 174 9.85 10.49 14.75
CA LEU A 174 11.22 10.99 14.89
C LEU A 174 11.36 12.51 14.73
N LEU A 175 10.57 13.14 13.83
CA LEU A 175 10.78 14.55 13.49
C LEU A 175 9.72 15.50 14.03
N VAL A 176 8.51 15.04 14.36
CA VAL A 176 7.49 15.95 14.90
C VAL A 176 7.79 16.22 16.37
N PRO A 177 7.97 17.48 16.78
CA PRO A 177 8.11 17.84 18.19
C PRO A 177 6.87 17.41 18.97
N HIS A 178 7.07 16.64 20.03
CA HIS A 178 5.97 16.15 20.85
C HIS A 178 6.23 16.40 22.34
N VAL A 179 5.15 16.60 23.09
CA VAL A 179 5.20 16.74 24.55
C VAL A 179 4.89 15.37 25.14
N GLY A 180 5.90 14.71 25.72
CA GLY A 180 5.73 13.42 26.39
C GLY A 180 6.73 12.35 25.95
N THR A 181 6.45 11.09 26.36
CA THR A 181 7.31 9.95 26.02
C THR A 181 7.00 9.42 24.62
N PRO A 182 8.02 8.90 23.89
CA PRO A 182 7.82 8.32 22.54
C PRO A 182 6.81 7.18 22.52
N GLN A 183 6.71 6.41 23.59
CA GLN A 183 5.74 5.31 23.73
C GLN A 183 4.29 5.83 23.74
N ARG A 184 4.07 6.96 24.43
CA ARG A 184 2.77 7.63 24.49
C ARG A 184 2.37 8.16 23.11
N MET A 185 3.34 8.68 22.37
CA MET A 185 3.14 9.14 21.00
C MET A 185 2.77 7.99 20.05
N LEU A 186 3.44 6.83 20.15
CA LEU A 186 3.06 5.66 19.38
C LEU A 186 1.63 5.21 19.68
N ALA A 187 1.26 5.13 20.96
CA ALA A 187 -0.08 4.74 21.38
C ALA A 187 -1.15 5.72 20.85
N SER A 188 -0.91 7.04 20.97
CA SER A 188 -1.77 8.08 20.41
C SER A 188 -1.95 7.90 18.90
N ARG A 189 -0.86 7.66 18.18
CA ARG A 189 -0.87 7.42 16.74
C ARG A 189 -1.72 6.24 16.32
N VAL A 190 -1.53 5.10 16.97
CA VAL A 190 -2.33 3.90 16.66
C VAL A 190 -3.81 4.16 16.92
N PHE A 191 -4.12 4.83 18.03
CA PHE A 191 -5.50 5.19 18.37
C PHE A 191 -6.12 6.17 17.35
N GLU A 192 -5.42 7.25 16.99
CA GLU A 192 -5.88 8.27 16.05
C GLU A 192 -6.09 7.69 14.65
N VAL A 193 -5.16 6.86 14.17
CA VAL A 193 -5.29 6.16 12.90
C VAL A 193 -6.47 5.19 12.95
N GLY A 194 -6.60 4.40 14.01
CA GLY A 194 -7.72 3.48 14.19
C GLY A 194 -9.07 4.20 14.20
N TRP A 195 -9.17 5.29 14.96
CA TRP A 195 -10.38 6.13 15.04
C TRP A 195 -10.72 6.77 13.68
N GLY A 196 -9.72 7.35 13.00
CA GLY A 196 -9.91 7.93 11.66
C GLY A 196 -10.38 6.91 10.63
N ILE A 197 -9.85 5.69 10.68
CA ILE A 197 -10.32 4.56 9.85
C ILE A 197 -11.78 4.23 10.16
N CYS A 198 -12.15 4.11 11.44
CA CYS A 198 -13.53 3.82 11.82
C CYS A 198 -14.51 4.88 11.33
N ALA A 199 -14.16 6.17 11.50
CA ALA A 199 -14.96 7.29 11.03
C ALA A 199 -15.14 7.25 9.50
N ALA A 200 -14.06 7.02 8.75
CA ALA A 200 -14.11 6.96 7.29
C ALA A 200 -14.93 5.75 6.78
N ILE A 201 -14.62 4.54 7.27
CA ILE A 201 -15.32 3.32 6.85
C ILE A 201 -16.80 3.39 7.21
N GLY A 202 -17.13 3.89 8.40
CA GLY A 202 -18.52 4.09 8.83
C GLY A 202 -19.26 5.05 7.89
N THR A 203 -18.67 6.20 7.57
CA THR A 203 -19.25 7.19 6.66
C THR A 203 -19.43 6.63 5.25
N VAL A 204 -18.42 5.97 4.68
CA VAL A 204 -18.50 5.34 3.35
C VAL A 204 -19.56 4.24 3.33
N TRP A 205 -19.66 3.43 4.38
CA TRP A 205 -20.66 2.39 4.49
C TRP A 205 -22.10 2.96 4.52
N VAL A 206 -22.33 4.01 5.33
CA VAL A 206 -23.64 4.68 5.41
C VAL A 206 -24.02 5.28 4.05
N VAL A 207 -23.11 6.02 3.41
CA VAL A 207 -23.35 6.62 2.09
C VAL A 207 -23.65 5.55 1.04
N THR A 208 -22.87 4.46 1.04
CA THR A 208 -23.09 3.34 0.12
C THR A 208 -24.48 2.70 0.33
N ARG A 209 -24.89 2.50 1.59
CA ARG A 209 -26.23 1.97 1.92
C ARG A 209 -27.36 2.89 1.48
N ILE A 210 -27.20 4.20 1.68
CA ILE A 210 -28.19 5.19 1.24
C ILE A 210 -28.32 5.17 -0.28
N ASN A 211 -27.20 5.21 -1.00
CA ASN A 211 -27.17 5.17 -2.48
C ASN A 211 -27.85 3.90 -3.02
N GLN A 212 -27.57 2.74 -2.41
CA GLN A 212 -28.21 1.48 -2.79
C GLN A 212 -29.74 1.50 -2.60
N ARG A 213 -30.22 2.08 -1.49
CA ARG A 213 -31.67 2.20 -1.21
C ARG A 213 -32.38 3.18 -2.14
N LEU A 214 -31.68 4.25 -2.54
CA LEU A 214 -32.22 5.27 -3.45
C LEU A 214 -32.06 4.91 -4.94
N GLY A 215 -31.42 3.78 -5.25
CA GLY A 215 -31.16 3.36 -6.64
C GLY A 215 -30.19 4.28 -7.39
N ILE A 216 -29.44 5.11 -6.67
CA ILE A 216 -28.49 6.06 -7.25
C ILE A 216 -27.20 5.29 -7.60
N LYS A 217 -26.94 5.11 -8.90
CA LYS A 217 -25.64 4.62 -9.40
C LYS A 217 -24.66 5.79 -9.45
N VAL A 218 -23.79 5.87 -8.48
CA VAL A 218 -22.70 6.85 -8.42
C VAL A 218 -21.54 6.44 -9.33
#